data_2d9f48fcd468a662b0ca19f5ec92382c
#
_entry.id   2d9f48fcd468a662b0ca19f5ec92382c
#
_cell.length_a   1.000
_cell.length_b   1.000
_cell.length_c   1.000
_cell.angle_alpha   90.00
_cell.angle_beta   90.00
_cell.angle_gamma   90.00
#
_symmetry.space_group_name_H-M   'P 1'
#
loop_
_entity.id
_entity.type
_entity.pdbx_description
1 polymer ?
#
loop_
_entity_poly.entity_id
_entity_poly.type
_entity_poly.pdbx_seq_one_letter_code
_entity_poly.pdbx_strand_id
1 'polypeptide(L)'
;MTGVQTCALPILFHRPVATRSAFDAAATFAYLLSLFQMPIGNAIAINMASPLFIALLAVLVLHERVGPGQWAAMLVGFGGVVLLVRPTADGFNAFALLCLAGALLHALRDLTVRRIPAEVSSATITLSTAFAVTVIAGLVTGLQGWQPFGGFEFGLLAGASLFLAAAYHLLILATRKGELSAVAPFRYSALLIALTIGWVVWGEMPDAIGWTGIGLLIGAGLYLLRRQQRR
;
A
#
# COMPACT_ATOMS: atom_id res chain seq x y z
N MET A 1 -24.07 29.13 7.75
CA MET A 1 -23.25 28.14 7.08
C MET A 1 -21.82 28.66 6.93
N THR A 2 -21.06 28.79 7.99
CA THR A 2 -19.62 29.21 7.94
C THR A 2 -18.98 29.00 9.32
N GLY A 3 -18.84 27.75 9.74
CA GLY A 3 -18.28 27.46 11.08
C GLY A 3 -17.32 26.27 11.14
N VAL A 4 -16.93 25.69 10.01
CA VAL A 4 -16.24 24.37 9.99
C VAL A 4 -14.75 24.44 9.60
N GLN A 5 -14.23 25.60 9.20
CA GLN A 5 -12.89 25.65 8.58
C GLN A 5 -11.72 26.07 9.48
N THR A 6 -11.93 26.47 10.70
CA THR A 6 -10.84 27.00 11.56
C THR A 6 -10.21 25.99 12.53
N CYS A 7 -10.64 24.73 12.55
CA CYS A 7 -10.10 23.68 13.43
C CYS A 7 -9.27 22.57 12.71
N ALA A 8 -8.85 22.77 11.48
CA ALA A 8 -8.14 21.71 10.75
C ALA A 8 -6.70 21.46 11.28
N LEU A 9 -6.00 22.51 11.70
CA LEU A 9 -4.61 22.43 12.18
C LEU A 9 -4.45 21.57 13.45
N PRO A 10 -5.24 21.68 14.51
CA PRO A 10 -5.10 20.79 15.66
C PRO A 10 -5.50 19.34 15.36
N ILE A 11 -6.35 19.11 14.36
CA ILE A 11 -6.76 17.76 13.94
C ILE A 11 -5.65 17.03 13.19
N LEU A 12 -4.77 17.74 12.47
CA LEU A 12 -3.59 17.16 11.81
C LEU A 12 -2.64 16.51 12.82
N PHE A 13 -2.54 17.05 14.03
CA PHE A 13 -1.68 16.54 15.12
C PHE A 13 -2.42 15.62 16.09
N HIS A 14 -3.68 15.29 15.83
CA HIS A 14 -4.42 14.32 16.64
C HIS A 14 -3.69 12.96 16.58
N ARG A 15 -3.34 12.38 17.73
CA ARG A 15 -2.48 11.18 17.82
C ARG A 15 -2.80 10.08 16.82
N PRO A 16 -4.07 9.61 16.63
CA PRO A 16 -4.39 8.59 15.64
C PRO A 16 -4.11 9.01 14.20
N VAL A 17 -4.34 10.28 13.84
CA VAL A 17 -4.08 10.82 12.50
C VAL A 17 -2.57 10.87 12.25
N ALA A 18 -1.80 11.41 13.20
CA ALA A 18 -0.34 11.48 13.11
C ALA A 18 0.30 10.09 13.03
N THR A 19 -0.14 9.14 13.86
CA THR A 19 0.34 7.75 13.83
C THR A 19 0.06 7.08 12.49
N ARG A 20 -1.14 7.26 11.95
CA ARG A 20 -1.51 6.75 10.63
C ARG A 20 -0.63 7.36 9.54
N SER A 21 -0.44 8.68 9.57
CA SER A 21 0.39 9.38 8.57
C SER A 21 1.86 8.98 8.66
N ALA A 22 2.37 8.70 9.86
CA ALA A 22 3.72 8.19 10.05
C ALA A 22 3.89 6.77 9.46
N PHE A 23 2.94 5.87 9.71
CA PHE A 23 2.96 4.54 9.08
C PHE A 23 2.87 4.62 7.56
N ASP A 24 2.01 5.50 7.03
CA ASP A 24 1.83 5.69 5.59
C ASP A 24 3.11 6.27 4.94
N ALA A 25 3.72 7.25 5.57
CA ALA A 25 4.98 7.82 5.11
C ALA A 25 6.11 6.77 5.12
N ALA A 26 6.29 6.05 6.24
CA ALA A 26 7.30 5.00 6.34
C ALA A 26 7.06 3.88 5.30
N ALA A 27 5.81 3.46 5.11
CA ALA A 27 5.43 2.47 4.10
C ALA A 27 5.76 2.96 2.69
N THR A 28 5.43 4.22 2.39
CA THR A 28 5.70 4.85 1.09
C THR A 28 7.19 4.86 0.79
N PHE A 29 8.02 5.27 1.75
CA PHE A 29 9.47 5.27 1.59
C PHE A 29 10.03 3.86 1.39
N ALA A 30 9.64 2.91 2.23
CA ALA A 30 10.06 1.51 2.10
C ALA A 30 9.69 0.95 0.72
N TYR A 31 8.46 1.21 0.27
CA TYR A 31 7.98 0.76 -1.03
C TYR A 31 8.73 1.43 -2.20
N LEU A 32 8.91 2.75 -2.18
CA LEU A 32 9.61 3.47 -3.25
C LEU A 32 11.08 3.07 -3.35
N LEU A 33 11.79 2.94 -2.22
CA LEU A 33 13.17 2.47 -2.22
C LEU A 33 13.28 1.06 -2.83
N SER A 34 12.31 0.18 -2.53
CA SER A 34 12.25 -1.16 -3.10
C SER A 34 11.97 -1.12 -4.60
N LEU A 35 11.08 -0.22 -5.04
CA LEU A 35 10.67 -0.07 -6.43
C LEU A 35 11.84 0.31 -7.35
N PHE A 36 12.83 1.06 -6.85
CA PHE A 36 14.02 1.41 -7.63
C PHE A 36 15.03 0.26 -7.81
N GLN A 37 14.88 -0.83 -7.06
CA GLN A 37 15.86 -1.92 -6.98
C GLN A 37 15.28 -3.27 -7.40
N MET A 38 14.03 -3.30 -7.88
CA MET A 38 13.38 -4.53 -8.31
C MET A 38 12.31 -4.25 -9.38
N PRO A 39 11.96 -5.26 -10.21
CA PRO A 39 10.89 -5.14 -11.21
C PRO A 39 9.59 -4.64 -10.61
N ILE A 40 8.94 -3.69 -11.28
CA ILE A 40 7.71 -3.04 -10.80
C ILE A 40 6.59 -4.04 -10.51
N GLY A 41 6.46 -5.08 -11.34
CA GLY A 41 5.48 -6.15 -11.14
C GLY A 41 5.71 -6.91 -9.84
N ASN A 42 6.96 -7.22 -9.50
CA ASN A 42 7.32 -7.91 -8.26
C ASN A 42 7.07 -7.02 -7.03
N ALA A 43 7.45 -5.74 -7.09
CA ALA A 43 7.21 -4.79 -6.00
C ALA A 43 5.71 -4.64 -5.71
N ILE A 44 4.88 -4.49 -6.75
CA ILE A 44 3.43 -4.39 -6.60
C ILE A 44 2.84 -5.72 -6.09
N ALA A 45 3.31 -6.86 -6.60
CA ALA A 45 2.84 -8.17 -6.14
C ALA A 45 3.14 -8.39 -4.65
N ILE A 46 4.35 -8.05 -4.18
CA ILE A 46 4.70 -8.14 -2.76
C ILE A 46 3.84 -7.18 -1.93
N ASN A 47 3.59 -5.97 -2.41
CA ASN A 47 2.73 -5.01 -1.72
C ASN A 47 1.27 -5.50 -1.62
N MET A 48 0.82 -6.37 -2.54
CA MET A 48 -0.48 -7.05 -2.43
C MET A 48 -0.57 -8.06 -1.28
N ALA A 49 0.51 -8.29 -0.51
CA ALA A 49 0.45 -9.01 0.77
C ALA A 49 -0.24 -8.20 1.89
N SER A 50 -0.45 -6.89 1.72
CA SER A 50 -1.12 -6.05 2.73
C SER A 50 -2.44 -6.63 3.26
N PRO A 51 -3.36 -7.19 2.45
CA PRO A 51 -4.59 -7.81 2.96
C PRO A 51 -4.33 -9.04 3.87
N LEU A 52 -3.25 -9.79 3.62
CA LEU A 52 -2.86 -10.91 4.47
C LEU A 52 -2.38 -10.41 5.84
N PHE A 53 -1.57 -9.35 5.84
CA PHE A 53 -1.14 -8.70 7.08
C PHE A 53 -2.31 -8.08 7.84
N ILE A 54 -3.29 -7.48 7.17
CA ILE A 54 -4.51 -6.98 7.81
C ILE A 54 -5.26 -8.11 8.50
N ALA A 55 -5.43 -9.26 7.82
CA ALA A 55 -6.08 -10.42 8.40
C ALA A 55 -5.30 -10.98 9.61
N LEU A 56 -3.99 -11.07 9.50
CA LEU A 56 -3.11 -11.50 10.59
C LEU A 56 -3.17 -10.54 11.79
N LEU A 57 -3.09 -9.24 11.55
CA LEU A 57 -3.17 -8.22 12.60
C LEU A 57 -4.56 -8.18 13.24
N ALA A 58 -5.63 -8.44 12.50
CA ALA A 58 -6.97 -8.55 13.05
C ALA A 58 -7.06 -9.69 14.09
N VAL A 59 -6.38 -10.80 13.84
CA VAL A 59 -6.28 -11.90 14.82
C VAL A 59 -5.43 -11.50 16.02
N LEU A 60 -4.23 -10.97 15.78
CA LEU A 60 -3.22 -10.73 16.84
C LEU A 60 -3.56 -9.51 17.71
N VAL A 61 -4.08 -8.43 17.10
CA VAL A 61 -4.30 -7.14 17.79
C VAL A 61 -5.75 -6.95 18.18
N LEU A 62 -6.70 -7.35 17.32
CA LEU A 62 -8.14 -7.20 17.58
C LEU A 62 -8.75 -8.47 18.20
N HIS A 63 -7.96 -9.55 18.34
CA HIS A 63 -8.39 -10.85 18.87
C HIS A 63 -9.62 -11.41 18.13
N GLU A 64 -9.72 -11.11 16.82
CA GLU A 64 -10.80 -11.62 15.99
C GLU A 64 -10.67 -13.14 15.82
N ARG A 65 -11.77 -13.85 15.94
CA ARG A 65 -11.79 -15.30 15.73
C ARG A 65 -11.77 -15.63 14.25
N VAL A 66 -10.76 -16.34 13.82
CA VAL A 66 -10.53 -16.71 12.42
C VAL A 66 -10.73 -18.21 12.27
N GLY A 67 -11.55 -18.59 11.29
CA GLY A 67 -11.81 -20.01 11.01
C GLY A 67 -10.62 -20.70 10.29
N PRO A 68 -10.56 -22.04 10.33
CA PRO A 68 -9.42 -22.79 9.77
C PRO A 68 -9.18 -22.52 8.29
N GLY A 69 -10.22 -22.29 7.48
CA GLY A 69 -10.07 -21.92 6.07
C GLY A 69 -9.40 -20.56 5.86
N GLN A 70 -9.55 -19.60 6.78
CA GLN A 70 -8.86 -18.32 6.69
C GLN A 70 -7.38 -18.47 7.07
N TRP A 71 -7.07 -19.33 8.06
CA TRP A 71 -5.68 -19.69 8.38
C TRP A 71 -5.00 -20.37 7.20
N ALA A 72 -5.66 -21.33 6.55
CA ALA A 72 -5.13 -21.99 5.37
C ALA A 72 -4.86 -20.97 4.23
N ALA A 73 -5.80 -20.05 3.98
CA ALA A 73 -5.61 -19.01 2.97
C ALA A 73 -4.43 -18.07 3.31
N MET A 74 -4.27 -17.67 4.57
CA MET A 74 -3.12 -16.87 5.00
C MET A 74 -1.81 -17.61 4.77
N LEU A 75 -1.72 -18.89 5.14
CA LEU A 75 -0.51 -19.69 4.93
C LEU A 75 -0.17 -19.84 3.44
N VAL A 76 -1.18 -20.12 2.60
CA VAL A 76 -1.01 -20.20 1.14
C VAL A 76 -0.55 -18.86 0.56
N GLY A 77 -1.15 -17.75 0.98
CA GLY A 77 -0.79 -16.41 0.54
C GLY A 77 0.64 -16.03 0.95
N PHE A 78 1.04 -16.30 2.19
CA PHE A 78 2.42 -16.08 2.62
C PHE A 78 3.41 -17.02 1.92
N GLY A 79 3.02 -18.25 1.58
CA GLY A 79 3.78 -19.11 0.69
C GLY A 79 4.03 -18.46 -0.67
N GLY A 80 3.00 -17.83 -1.26
CA GLY A 80 3.14 -17.03 -2.48
C GLY A 80 4.12 -15.85 -2.32
N VAL A 81 4.08 -15.14 -1.18
CA VAL A 81 5.06 -14.07 -0.88
C VAL A 81 6.50 -14.63 -0.82
N VAL A 82 6.71 -15.78 -0.18
CA VAL A 82 8.04 -16.42 -0.11
C VAL A 82 8.58 -16.76 -1.51
N LEU A 83 7.71 -17.25 -2.40
CA LEU A 83 8.10 -17.52 -3.80
C LEU A 83 8.50 -16.23 -4.55
N LEU A 84 7.87 -15.10 -4.23
CA LEU A 84 8.20 -13.80 -4.83
C LEU A 84 9.48 -13.20 -4.24
N VAL A 85 9.64 -13.28 -2.92
CA VAL A 85 10.79 -12.73 -2.20
C VAL A 85 12.06 -13.52 -2.49
N ARG A 86 11.94 -14.85 -2.71
CA ARG A 86 13.05 -15.78 -3.00
C ARG A 86 14.23 -15.65 -2.05
N PRO A 87 14.06 -15.99 -0.77
CA PRO A 87 15.12 -15.86 0.23
C PRO A 87 16.19 -16.97 0.07
N THR A 88 16.78 -17.10 -1.15
CA THR A 88 17.88 -18.05 -1.43
C THR A 88 19.21 -17.33 -1.39
N ALA A 89 20.30 -18.08 -1.06
CA ALA A 89 21.64 -17.49 -0.91
C ALA A 89 22.13 -16.77 -2.20
N ASP A 90 21.70 -17.25 -3.38
CA ASP A 90 22.14 -16.73 -4.67
C ASP A 90 21.23 -15.66 -5.28
N GLY A 91 20.08 -15.36 -4.65
CA GLY A 91 19.06 -14.44 -5.18
C GLY A 91 18.39 -13.59 -4.12
N PHE A 92 18.95 -13.51 -2.91
CA PHE A 92 18.37 -12.73 -1.84
C PHE A 92 18.42 -11.24 -2.16
N ASN A 93 17.25 -10.66 -2.38
CA ASN A 93 17.11 -9.23 -2.56
C ASN A 93 16.57 -8.60 -1.26
N ALA A 94 17.43 -7.90 -0.52
CA ALA A 94 17.06 -7.19 0.71
C ALA A 94 15.92 -6.19 0.50
N PHE A 95 15.80 -5.64 -0.71
CA PHE A 95 14.71 -4.72 -1.07
C PHE A 95 13.34 -5.42 -1.15
N ALA A 96 13.30 -6.73 -1.43
CA ALA A 96 12.06 -7.49 -1.34
C ALA A 96 11.55 -7.57 0.11
N LEU A 97 12.45 -7.73 1.09
CA LEU A 97 12.06 -7.64 2.52
C LEU A 97 11.64 -6.23 2.91
N LEU A 98 12.31 -5.21 2.38
CA LEU A 98 11.93 -3.81 2.62
C LEU A 98 10.52 -3.54 2.04
N CYS A 99 10.23 -4.05 0.84
CA CYS A 99 8.90 -3.98 0.24
C CYS A 99 7.84 -4.69 1.09
N LEU A 100 8.17 -5.87 1.61
CA LEU A 100 7.29 -6.63 2.50
C LEU A 100 7.04 -5.90 3.83
N ALA A 101 8.08 -5.26 4.39
CA ALA A 101 7.93 -4.38 5.56
C ALA A 101 7.03 -3.18 5.23
N GLY A 102 7.15 -2.59 4.04
CA GLY A 102 6.24 -1.58 3.52
C GLY A 102 4.78 -2.06 3.48
N ALA A 103 4.54 -3.28 2.99
CA ALA A 103 3.21 -3.89 2.99
C ALA A 103 2.63 -4.09 4.41
N LEU A 104 3.45 -4.48 5.36
CA LEU A 104 3.07 -4.56 6.78
C LEU A 104 2.73 -3.18 7.36
N LEU A 105 3.54 -2.16 7.06
CA LEU A 105 3.28 -0.77 7.49
C LEU A 105 1.98 -0.24 6.88
N HIS A 106 1.68 -0.56 5.62
CA HIS A 106 0.38 -0.26 5.02
C HIS A 106 -0.78 -0.94 5.76
N ALA A 107 -0.61 -2.20 6.17
CA ALA A 107 -1.61 -2.90 6.97
C ALA A 107 -1.82 -2.26 8.36
N LEU A 108 -0.74 -1.85 9.03
CA LEU A 108 -0.80 -1.12 10.30
C LEU A 108 -1.49 0.23 10.13
N ARG A 109 -1.18 0.97 9.06
CA ARG A 109 -1.88 2.21 8.70
C ARG A 109 -3.38 1.98 8.57
N ASP A 110 -3.79 0.95 7.83
CA ASP A 110 -5.21 0.64 7.60
C ASP A 110 -5.92 0.24 8.91
N LEU A 111 -5.22 -0.43 9.80
CA LEU A 111 -5.76 -0.77 11.13
C LEU A 111 -5.98 0.49 12.00
N THR A 112 -5.07 1.47 11.91
CA THR A 112 -5.17 2.72 12.70
C THR A 112 -6.34 3.61 12.25
N VAL A 113 -6.83 3.48 11.01
CA VAL A 113 -8.02 4.22 10.52
C VAL A 113 -9.24 3.97 11.40
N ARG A 114 -9.40 2.76 11.93
CA ARG A 114 -10.51 2.40 12.83
C ARG A 114 -10.53 3.20 14.14
N ARG A 115 -9.40 3.83 14.51
CA ARG A 115 -9.26 4.66 15.72
C ARG A 115 -9.47 6.15 15.45
N ILE A 116 -9.66 6.53 14.19
CA ILE A 116 -9.88 7.94 13.80
C ILE A 116 -11.38 8.23 13.90
N PRO A 117 -11.79 9.28 14.64
CA PRO A 117 -13.17 9.68 14.74
C PRO A 117 -13.81 9.95 13.37
N ALA A 118 -15.11 9.61 13.23
CA ALA A 118 -15.84 9.72 11.95
C ALA A 118 -15.98 11.18 11.47
N GLU A 119 -15.88 12.14 12.39
CA GLU A 119 -15.93 13.58 12.14
C GLU A 119 -14.72 14.10 11.37
N VAL A 120 -13.58 13.37 11.43
CA VAL A 120 -12.37 13.75 10.71
C VAL A 120 -12.56 13.47 9.22
N SER A 121 -12.49 14.52 8.41
CA SER A 121 -12.68 14.36 6.96
C SER A 121 -11.56 13.55 6.32
N SER A 122 -11.90 12.79 5.27
CA SER A 122 -10.89 12.04 4.49
C SER A 122 -9.85 12.97 3.87
N ALA A 123 -10.24 14.20 3.53
CA ALA A 123 -9.32 15.21 3.00
C ALA A 123 -8.25 15.59 4.05
N THR A 124 -8.66 15.78 5.31
CA THR A 124 -7.72 16.08 6.41
C THR A 124 -6.70 14.96 6.61
N ILE A 125 -7.15 13.71 6.54
CA ILE A 125 -6.27 12.55 6.66
C ILE A 125 -5.27 12.50 5.49
N THR A 126 -5.75 12.73 4.26
CA THR A 126 -4.89 12.75 3.07
C THR A 126 -3.86 13.87 3.12
N LEU A 127 -4.26 15.07 3.54
CA LEU A 127 -3.36 16.21 3.71
C LEU A 127 -2.31 15.95 4.79
N SER A 128 -2.69 15.34 5.92
CA SER A 128 -1.74 14.96 6.98
C SER A 128 -0.68 13.97 6.46
N THR A 129 -1.10 12.98 5.67
CA THR A 129 -0.17 12.03 5.05
C THR A 129 0.74 12.74 4.04
N ALA A 130 0.18 13.56 3.15
CA ALA A 130 0.96 14.30 2.17
C ALA A 130 2.00 15.21 2.85
N PHE A 131 1.60 15.90 3.92
CA PHE A 131 2.51 16.71 4.72
C PHE A 131 3.64 15.87 5.34
N ALA A 132 3.31 14.74 5.97
CA ALA A 132 4.30 13.86 6.58
C ALA A 132 5.31 13.33 5.54
N VAL A 133 4.84 12.87 4.39
CA VAL A 133 5.70 12.39 3.28
C VAL A 133 6.58 13.53 2.77
N THR A 134 6.02 14.73 2.58
CA THR A 134 6.78 15.90 2.09
C THR A 134 7.88 16.30 3.06
N VAL A 135 7.59 16.32 4.36
CA VAL A 135 8.59 16.65 5.39
C VAL A 135 9.73 15.63 5.39
N ILE A 136 9.41 14.33 5.37
CA ILE A 136 10.44 13.28 5.35
C ILE A 136 11.24 13.35 4.05
N ALA A 137 10.57 13.51 2.89
CA ALA A 137 11.23 13.65 1.61
C ALA A 137 12.16 14.87 1.59
N GLY A 138 11.71 16.00 2.12
CA GLY A 138 12.52 17.21 2.25
C GLY A 138 13.74 17.03 3.13
N LEU A 139 13.60 16.33 4.27
CA LEU A 139 14.73 15.99 5.14
C LEU A 139 15.75 15.09 4.43
N VAL A 140 15.28 14.05 3.76
CA VAL A 140 16.15 13.13 2.98
C VAL A 140 16.87 13.89 1.87
N THR A 141 16.16 14.73 1.13
CA THR A 141 16.74 15.56 0.08
C THR A 141 17.78 16.55 0.63
N GLY A 142 17.52 17.13 1.81
CA GLY A 142 18.46 18.01 2.50
C GLY A 142 19.76 17.30 2.90
N LEU A 143 19.69 15.99 3.24
CA LEU A 143 20.86 15.19 3.60
C LEU A 143 21.62 14.68 2.37
N GLN A 144 20.91 14.31 1.30
CA GLN A 144 21.51 13.75 0.07
C GLN A 144 21.96 14.82 -0.92
N GLY A 145 21.52 16.06 -0.74
CA GLY A 145 21.71 17.15 -1.69
C GLY A 145 20.58 17.20 -2.74
N TRP A 146 20.29 18.42 -3.18
CA TRP A 146 19.29 18.67 -4.22
C TRP A 146 19.83 18.25 -5.59
N GLN A 147 19.14 17.35 -6.26
CA GLN A 147 19.44 17.01 -7.66
C GLN A 147 18.60 17.93 -8.56
N PRO A 148 19.23 18.75 -9.42
CA PRO A 148 18.49 19.55 -10.38
C PRO A 148 17.78 18.64 -11.38
N PHE A 149 16.54 18.95 -11.69
CA PHE A 149 15.74 18.23 -12.70
C PHE A 149 15.27 19.22 -13.77
N GLY A 150 15.13 18.74 -14.99
CA GLY A 150 14.74 19.54 -16.15
C GLY A 150 13.23 19.67 -16.28
N GLY A 151 12.80 20.38 -17.32
CA GLY A 151 11.37 20.60 -17.58
C GLY A 151 10.61 19.32 -17.92
N PHE A 152 11.28 18.32 -18.50
CA PHE A 152 10.68 17.02 -18.81
C PHE A 152 10.38 16.23 -17.55
N GLU A 153 11.34 16.11 -16.64
CA GLU A 153 11.16 15.44 -15.35
C GLU A 153 10.11 16.15 -14.50
N PHE A 154 10.09 17.48 -14.52
CA PHE A 154 9.04 18.26 -13.86
C PHE A 154 7.66 17.93 -14.41
N GLY A 155 7.51 17.81 -15.73
CA GLY A 155 6.28 17.42 -16.39
C GLY A 155 5.80 16.01 -15.96
N LEU A 156 6.74 15.05 -15.89
CA LEU A 156 6.44 13.69 -15.41
C LEU A 156 6.00 13.68 -13.94
N LEU A 157 6.70 14.43 -13.07
CA LEU A 157 6.34 14.52 -11.64
C LEU A 157 5.00 15.20 -11.43
N ALA A 158 4.71 16.27 -12.17
CA ALA A 158 3.43 16.96 -12.12
C ALA A 158 2.29 16.04 -12.60
N GLY A 159 2.50 15.34 -13.72
CA GLY A 159 1.54 14.33 -14.22
C GLY A 159 1.30 13.21 -13.20
N ALA A 160 2.36 12.62 -12.66
CA ALA A 160 2.26 11.58 -11.63
C ALA A 160 1.49 12.06 -10.39
N SER A 161 1.75 13.29 -9.93
CA SER A 161 1.07 13.91 -8.79
C SER A 161 -0.43 14.10 -9.04
N LEU A 162 -0.82 14.54 -10.25
CA LEU A 162 -2.22 14.70 -10.63
C LEU A 162 -2.94 13.34 -10.69
N PHE A 163 -2.32 12.32 -11.31
CA PHE A 163 -2.88 10.97 -11.35
C PHE A 163 -3.03 10.38 -9.96
N LEU A 164 -2.03 10.57 -9.09
CA LEU A 164 -2.07 10.09 -7.72
C LEU A 164 -3.19 10.77 -6.92
N ALA A 165 -3.33 12.10 -7.02
CA ALA A 165 -4.40 12.84 -6.36
C ALA A 165 -5.79 12.39 -6.85
N ALA A 166 -5.97 12.22 -8.16
CA ALA A 166 -7.20 11.69 -8.74
C ALA A 166 -7.49 10.26 -8.26
N ALA A 167 -6.49 9.38 -8.24
CA ALA A 167 -6.62 8.01 -7.76
C ALA A 167 -7.04 7.94 -6.29
N TYR A 168 -6.43 8.74 -5.42
CA TYR A 168 -6.84 8.83 -4.02
C TYR A 168 -8.27 9.35 -3.86
N HIS A 169 -8.64 10.38 -4.61
CA HIS A 169 -10.00 10.93 -4.58
C HIS A 169 -11.04 9.89 -5.03
N LEU A 170 -10.79 9.22 -6.16
CA LEU A 170 -11.66 8.17 -6.69
C LEU A 170 -11.75 6.97 -5.75
N LEU A 171 -10.64 6.57 -5.13
CA LEU A 171 -10.62 5.48 -4.15
C LEU A 171 -11.50 5.82 -2.93
N ILE A 172 -11.42 7.04 -2.43
CA ILE A 172 -12.25 7.49 -1.30
C ILE A 172 -13.73 7.52 -1.71
N LEU A 173 -14.06 8.01 -2.90
CA LEU A 173 -15.43 7.99 -3.40
C LEU A 173 -15.96 6.56 -3.56
N ALA A 174 -15.16 5.66 -4.13
CA ALA A 174 -15.54 4.26 -4.29
C ALA A 174 -15.78 3.55 -2.95
N THR A 175 -14.93 3.79 -1.97
CA THR A 175 -15.06 3.18 -0.63
C THR A 175 -16.20 3.77 0.21
N ARG A 176 -16.59 5.02 -0.05
CA ARG A 176 -17.72 5.67 0.65
C ARG A 176 -19.08 5.38 0.03
N LYS A 177 -19.15 5.23 -1.30
CA LYS A 177 -20.41 5.05 -2.05
C LYS A 177 -20.65 3.60 -2.47
N GLY A 178 -19.59 2.79 -2.59
CA GLY A 178 -19.66 1.41 -3.02
C GLY A 178 -19.57 0.43 -1.85
N GLU A 179 -20.08 -0.77 -2.07
CA GLU A 179 -19.79 -1.88 -1.16
C GLU A 179 -18.30 -2.21 -1.23
N LEU A 180 -17.65 -2.23 -0.07
CA LEU A 180 -16.22 -2.53 0.05
C LEU A 180 -15.87 -3.86 -0.64
N SER A 181 -16.82 -4.78 -0.64
CA SER A 181 -16.81 -6.07 -1.30
C SER A 181 -16.67 -5.98 -2.83
N ALA A 182 -17.32 -5.02 -3.44
CA ALA A 182 -17.25 -4.81 -4.89
C ALA A 182 -15.94 -4.11 -5.30
N VAL A 183 -15.41 -3.23 -4.44
CA VAL A 183 -14.19 -2.44 -4.72
C VAL A 183 -12.91 -3.25 -4.51
N ALA A 184 -12.89 -4.15 -3.52
CA ALA A 184 -11.69 -4.87 -3.14
C ALA A 184 -11.03 -5.71 -4.27
N PRO A 185 -11.75 -6.45 -5.13
CA PRO A 185 -11.15 -7.19 -6.23
C PRO A 185 -10.45 -6.30 -7.25
N PHE A 186 -10.93 -5.07 -7.46
CA PHE A 186 -10.32 -4.14 -8.40
C PHE A 186 -8.93 -3.69 -7.98
N ARG A 187 -8.55 -3.82 -6.71
CA ARG A 187 -7.16 -3.55 -6.26
C ARG A 187 -6.15 -4.45 -6.96
N TYR A 188 -6.53 -5.67 -7.33
CA TYR A 188 -5.65 -6.59 -8.06
C TYR A 188 -5.44 -6.20 -9.52
N SER A 189 -6.29 -5.33 -10.11
CA SER A 189 -6.06 -4.80 -11.46
C SER A 189 -4.78 -3.97 -11.55
N ALA A 190 -4.36 -3.36 -10.44
CA ALA A 190 -3.09 -2.63 -10.37
C ALA A 190 -1.89 -3.53 -10.69
N LEU A 191 -1.94 -4.82 -10.29
CA LEU A 191 -0.88 -5.77 -10.61
C LEU A 191 -0.84 -6.09 -12.10
N LEU A 192 -2.01 -6.27 -12.74
CA LEU A 192 -2.06 -6.52 -14.20
C LEU A 192 -1.49 -5.32 -14.97
N ILE A 193 -1.86 -4.10 -14.57
CA ILE A 193 -1.34 -2.87 -15.17
C ILE A 193 0.17 -2.78 -14.96
N ALA A 194 0.67 -3.07 -13.76
CA ALA A 194 2.09 -3.02 -13.44
C ALA A 194 2.91 -4.04 -14.24
N LEU A 195 2.41 -5.27 -14.38
CA LEU A 195 3.04 -6.31 -15.20
C LEU A 195 3.06 -5.89 -16.68
N THR A 196 1.98 -5.31 -17.19
CA THR A 196 1.92 -4.81 -18.55
C THR A 196 2.93 -3.68 -18.79
N ILE A 197 3.01 -2.71 -17.87
CA ILE A 197 3.97 -1.61 -17.95
C ILE A 197 5.40 -2.13 -17.85
N GLY A 198 5.70 -3.03 -16.90
CA GLY A 198 7.01 -3.66 -16.73
C GLY A 198 7.48 -4.37 -18.00
N TRP A 199 6.57 -5.09 -18.63
CA TRP A 199 6.87 -5.76 -19.90
C TRP A 199 7.09 -4.78 -21.07
N VAL A 200 6.19 -3.80 -21.23
CA VAL A 200 6.26 -2.88 -22.39
C VAL A 200 7.43 -1.91 -22.29
N VAL A 201 7.75 -1.43 -21.08
CA VAL A 201 8.76 -0.38 -20.89
C VAL A 201 10.16 -0.95 -20.65
N TRP A 202 10.26 -2.05 -19.88
CA TRP A 202 11.54 -2.63 -19.47
C TRP A 202 11.78 -4.07 -19.98
N GLY A 203 10.79 -4.70 -20.62
CA GLY A 203 10.88 -6.10 -21.04
C GLY A 203 10.84 -7.10 -19.87
N GLU A 204 10.44 -6.65 -18.68
CA GLU A 204 10.44 -7.45 -17.46
C GLU A 204 9.19 -8.31 -17.36
N MET A 205 9.38 -9.62 -17.29
CA MET A 205 8.30 -10.58 -17.03
C MET A 205 8.67 -11.50 -15.87
N PRO A 206 7.70 -11.80 -14.97
CA PRO A 206 7.92 -12.81 -13.95
C PRO A 206 8.22 -14.15 -14.61
N ASP A 207 9.12 -14.92 -14.02
CA ASP A 207 9.34 -16.30 -14.40
C ASP A 207 8.22 -17.22 -13.85
N ALA A 208 8.29 -18.52 -14.11
CA ALA A 208 7.27 -19.49 -13.71
C ALA A 208 7.03 -19.51 -12.18
N ILE A 209 8.09 -19.31 -11.39
CA ILE A 209 7.99 -19.28 -9.92
C ILE A 209 7.28 -17.99 -9.48
N GLY A 210 7.64 -16.86 -10.09
CA GLY A 210 6.97 -15.57 -9.84
C GLY A 210 5.48 -15.62 -10.17
N TRP A 211 5.10 -16.18 -11.32
CA TRP A 211 3.69 -16.37 -11.68
C TRP A 211 2.93 -17.26 -10.69
N THR A 212 3.57 -18.33 -10.20
CA THR A 212 2.98 -19.19 -9.18
C THR A 212 2.75 -18.43 -7.88
N GLY A 213 3.77 -17.67 -7.43
CA GLY A 213 3.65 -16.82 -6.23
C GLY A 213 2.54 -15.78 -6.34
N ILE A 214 2.43 -15.10 -7.48
CA ILE A 214 1.35 -14.14 -7.78
C ILE A 214 -0.01 -14.83 -7.73
N GLY A 215 -0.17 -15.98 -8.35
CA GLY A 215 -1.42 -16.74 -8.37
C GLY A 215 -1.87 -17.15 -6.96
N LEU A 216 -0.96 -17.67 -6.15
CA LEU A 216 -1.24 -18.05 -4.75
C LEU A 216 -1.64 -16.83 -3.90
N LEU A 217 -0.93 -15.72 -4.05
CA LEU A 217 -1.18 -14.50 -3.30
C LEU A 217 -2.55 -13.90 -3.64
N ILE A 218 -2.87 -13.78 -4.92
CA ILE A 218 -4.17 -13.26 -5.39
C ILE A 218 -5.30 -14.20 -4.94
N GLY A 219 -5.13 -15.51 -5.13
CA GLY A 219 -6.14 -16.49 -4.74
C GLY A 219 -6.45 -16.44 -3.25
N ALA A 220 -5.41 -16.41 -2.41
CA ALA A 220 -5.55 -16.27 -0.96
C ALA A 220 -6.22 -14.94 -0.56
N GLY A 221 -5.78 -13.83 -1.15
CA GLY A 221 -6.35 -12.51 -0.88
C GLY A 221 -7.83 -12.42 -1.26
N LEU A 222 -8.22 -12.90 -2.43
CA LEU A 222 -9.62 -12.95 -2.87
C LEU A 222 -10.49 -13.85 -1.99
N TYR A 223 -9.96 -14.99 -1.55
CA TYR A 223 -10.66 -15.87 -0.62
C TYR A 223 -10.94 -15.18 0.73
N LEU A 224 -9.92 -14.51 1.30
CA LEU A 224 -10.06 -13.77 2.55
C LEU A 224 -11.09 -12.64 2.42
N LEU A 225 -11.04 -11.87 1.33
CA LEU A 225 -12.00 -10.81 1.05
C LEU A 225 -13.44 -11.33 0.96
N ARG A 226 -13.69 -12.40 0.20
CA ARG A 226 -15.03 -13.01 0.08
C ARG A 226 -15.58 -13.49 1.41
N ARG A 227 -14.73 -13.95 2.30
CA ARG A 227 -15.17 -14.47 3.61
C ARG A 227 -15.44 -13.38 4.63
N GLN A 228 -14.75 -12.23 4.54
CA GLN A 228 -15.08 -11.05 5.35
C GLN A 228 -16.46 -10.48 5.01
N GLN A 229 -16.91 -10.61 3.77
CA GLN A 229 -18.22 -10.15 3.29
C GLN A 229 -19.41 -10.99 3.76
N ARG A 230 -19.16 -12.23 4.12
CA ARG A 230 -20.23 -13.16 4.58
C ARG A 230 -20.47 -13.12 6.09
N ARG A 231 -19.78 -12.23 6.80
CA ARG A 231 -19.96 -11.97 8.25
C ARG A 231 -20.62 -10.63 8.48
#